data_b32be1e2631f0b4ae41d95db6a972c83
#
_entry.id   b32be1e2631f0b4ae41d95db6a972c83
#
_cell.length_a   1.000
_cell.length_b   1.000
_cell.length_c   1.000
_cell.angle_alpha   90.00
_cell.angle_beta   90.00
_cell.angle_gamma   90.00
#
_symmetry.space_group_name_H-M   'P 1'
#
loop_
_entity.id
_entity.type
_entity.pdbx_description
1 polymer ?
#
loop_
_entity_poly.entity_id
_entity_poly.type
_entity_poly.pdbx_seq_one_letter_code
_entity_poly.pdbx_strand_id
1 'polypeptide(L)'
;ANAVAALLAMEIFPIKVINVSKGQAYVNYGPPSVEKGMYLQIIELGEGFMDPDTGEMLGQDETYIGAIKITDVKSKFSIGTIMEGEIERGAIASKLDKKKGKSIEKKYKKRCKKAKNCLKLK
;
A
#
# COMPACT_ATOMS: atom_id res chain seq x y z
N ALA A 1 -23.63 8.58 12.36
CA ALA A 1 -23.51 9.42 11.17
C ALA A 1 -22.06 9.72 10.84
N ASN A 2 -21.26 10.09 11.85
CA ASN A 2 -19.83 10.41 11.61
C ASN A 2 -19.02 9.21 11.16
N ALA A 3 -19.29 8.03 11.69
CA ALA A 3 -18.59 6.80 11.29
C ALA A 3 -18.89 6.43 9.83
N VAL A 4 -20.13 6.62 9.40
CA VAL A 4 -20.53 6.33 8.01
C VAL A 4 -19.84 7.32 7.06
N ALA A 5 -19.79 8.59 7.42
CA ALA A 5 -19.15 9.61 6.60
C ALA A 5 -17.65 9.34 6.47
N ALA A 6 -16.99 8.91 7.56
CA ALA A 6 -15.57 8.57 7.52
C ALA A 6 -15.29 7.35 6.62
N LEU A 7 -16.14 6.33 6.67
CA LEU A 7 -16.01 5.16 5.81
C LEU A 7 -16.17 5.53 4.33
N LEU A 8 -17.16 6.36 4.01
CA LEU A 8 -17.38 6.80 2.65
C LEU A 8 -16.19 7.62 2.13
N ALA A 9 -15.61 8.47 2.97
CA ALA A 9 -14.44 9.24 2.60
C ALA A 9 -13.25 8.32 2.28
N MET A 10 -13.05 7.26 3.06
CA MET A 10 -11.98 6.28 2.82
C MET A 10 -12.19 5.53 1.51
N GLU A 11 -13.42 5.22 1.13
CA GLU A 11 -13.72 4.57 -0.14
C GLU A 11 -13.49 5.50 -1.34
N ILE A 12 -13.82 6.78 -1.20
CA ILE A 12 -13.68 7.76 -2.26
C ILE A 12 -12.22 8.14 -2.49
N PHE A 13 -11.44 8.21 -1.42
CA PHE A 13 -10.04 8.64 -1.50
C PHE A 13 -9.12 7.53 -1.00
N PRO A 14 -8.82 6.52 -1.84
CA PRO A 14 -7.94 5.43 -1.43
C PRO A 14 -6.51 5.95 -1.22
N ILE A 15 -5.76 5.23 -0.38
CA ILE A 15 -4.34 5.51 -0.17
C ILE A 15 -3.61 5.18 -1.47
N LYS A 16 -2.83 6.13 -1.99
CA LYS A 16 -2.08 5.95 -3.23
C LYS A 16 -0.59 6.16 -3.01
N VAL A 17 0.20 5.43 -3.77
CA VAL A 17 1.64 5.65 -3.83
C VAL A 17 1.88 6.88 -4.70
N ILE A 18 2.44 7.93 -4.11
CA ILE A 18 2.68 9.20 -4.82
C ILE A 18 4.12 9.33 -5.30
N ASN A 19 5.04 8.56 -4.73
CA ASN A 19 6.43 8.59 -5.15
C ASN A 19 7.13 7.31 -4.70
N VAL A 20 8.16 6.91 -5.42
CA VAL A 20 9.00 5.76 -5.07
C VAL A 20 10.45 6.18 -5.26
N SER A 21 11.27 5.97 -4.25
CA SER A 21 12.68 6.35 -4.30
C SER A 21 13.50 5.48 -3.35
N LYS A 22 14.60 4.94 -3.86
CA LYS A 22 15.60 4.21 -3.05
C LYS A 22 15.01 3.12 -2.14
N GLY A 23 14.08 2.32 -2.69
CA GLY A 23 13.46 1.24 -1.93
C GLY A 23 12.40 1.68 -0.94
N GLN A 24 11.94 2.92 -1.03
CA GLN A 24 10.87 3.46 -0.19
C GLN A 24 9.70 3.93 -1.06
N ALA A 25 8.50 3.74 -0.55
CA ALA A 25 7.29 4.22 -1.19
C ALA A 25 6.66 5.31 -0.33
N TYR A 26 6.22 6.37 -0.98
CA TYR A 26 5.59 7.51 -0.33
C TYR A 26 4.09 7.43 -0.63
N VAL A 27 3.27 7.50 0.41
CA VAL A 27 1.81 7.44 0.27
C VAL A 27 1.19 8.78 0.66
N ASN A 28 0.03 9.07 0.09
CA ASN A 28 -0.61 10.39 0.19
C ASN A 28 -1.42 10.63 1.47
N TYR A 29 -1.24 9.80 2.48
CA TYR A 29 -1.95 9.95 3.76
C TYR A 29 -0.98 9.98 4.93
N GLY A 30 -1.33 10.77 5.93
CA GLY A 30 -0.70 10.78 7.23
C GLY A 30 -1.67 10.26 8.29
N PRO A 31 -1.41 10.56 9.57
CA PRO A 31 -2.30 10.12 10.63
C PRO A 31 -3.67 10.83 10.54
N PRO A 32 -4.77 10.22 11.00
CA PRO A 32 -4.82 8.89 11.65
C PRO A 32 -4.96 7.71 10.67
N SER A 33 -5.06 7.95 9.38
CA SER A 33 -5.30 6.91 8.38
C SER A 33 -4.13 5.94 8.24
N VAL A 34 -2.91 6.45 8.39
CA VAL A 34 -1.68 5.67 8.29
C VAL A 34 -0.87 5.89 9.57
N GLU A 35 -0.39 4.81 10.16
CA GLU A 35 0.40 4.86 11.39
C GLU A 35 1.74 4.15 11.19
N LYS A 36 2.74 4.56 11.96
CA LYS A 36 4.05 3.95 11.96
C LYS A 36 3.96 2.48 12.39
N GLY A 37 4.63 1.61 11.64
CA GLY A 37 4.59 0.17 11.88
C GLY A 37 3.46 -0.56 11.16
N MET A 38 2.59 0.17 10.48
CA MET A 38 1.49 -0.41 9.71
C MET A 38 2.01 -1.11 8.46
N TYR A 39 1.39 -2.24 8.13
CA TYR A 39 1.68 -2.93 6.88
C TYR A 39 0.63 -2.58 5.84
N LEU A 40 1.06 -2.30 4.62
CA LEU A 40 0.19 -2.02 3.50
C LEU A 40 0.53 -2.93 2.33
N GLN A 41 -0.49 -3.47 1.69
CA GLN A 41 -0.32 -4.16 0.41
C GLN A 41 -0.51 -3.16 -0.72
N ILE A 42 0.26 -3.33 -1.78
CA ILE A 42 0.19 -2.44 -2.93
C ILE A 42 -0.45 -3.18 -4.09
N ILE A 43 -1.44 -2.55 -4.68
CA ILE A 43 -2.27 -3.13 -5.73
C ILE A 43 -2.20 -2.24 -6.96
N GLU A 44 -2.04 -2.85 -8.12
CA GLU A 44 -2.18 -2.17 -9.40
C GLU A 44 -3.58 -2.42 -9.94
N LEU A 45 -4.27 -1.37 -10.33
CA LEU A 45 -5.57 -1.50 -10.95
C LEU A 45 -5.41 -1.69 -12.45
N GLY A 46 -5.99 -2.77 -12.96
CA GLY A 46 -6.03 -3.06 -14.39
C GLY A 46 -7.24 -2.45 -15.05
N GLU A 47 -7.55 -2.95 -16.24
CA GLU A 47 -8.73 -2.49 -16.98
C GLU A 47 -10.00 -2.89 -16.25
N GLY A 48 -11.00 -2.01 -16.34
CA GLY A 48 -12.33 -2.32 -15.83
C GLY A 48 -13.07 -3.29 -16.75
N PHE A 49 -14.01 -4.01 -16.18
CA PHE A 49 -14.89 -4.88 -16.97
C PHE A 49 -16.33 -4.46 -16.78
N MET A 50 -17.09 -4.54 -17.87
CA MET A 50 -18.48 -4.12 -17.91
C MET A 50 -19.39 -5.30 -18.17
N ASP A 51 -20.63 -5.21 -17.66
CA ASP A 51 -21.68 -6.15 -18.01
C ASP A 51 -22.06 -5.92 -19.50
N PRO A 52 -21.93 -6.93 -20.36
CA PRO A 52 -22.24 -6.75 -21.79
C PRO A 52 -23.72 -6.47 -22.06
N ASP A 53 -24.60 -6.84 -21.16
CA ASP A 53 -26.05 -6.63 -21.34
C ASP A 53 -26.51 -5.24 -20.92
N THR A 54 -25.94 -4.71 -19.84
CA THR A 54 -26.38 -3.42 -19.28
C THR A 54 -25.40 -2.28 -19.53
N GLY A 55 -24.15 -2.57 -19.88
CA GLY A 55 -23.10 -1.58 -20.01
C GLY A 55 -22.61 -1.03 -18.69
N GLU A 56 -23.04 -1.60 -17.58
CA GLU A 56 -22.63 -1.16 -16.25
C GLU A 56 -21.23 -1.63 -15.92
N MET A 57 -20.43 -0.74 -15.35
CA MET A 57 -19.08 -1.08 -14.89
C MET A 57 -19.17 -1.94 -13.63
N LEU A 58 -18.73 -3.19 -13.72
CA LEU A 58 -18.80 -4.14 -12.62
C LEU A 58 -17.61 -4.07 -11.68
N GLY A 59 -16.44 -3.71 -12.18
CA GLY A 59 -15.23 -3.62 -11.36
C GLY A 59 -13.98 -3.46 -12.19
N GLN A 60 -12.85 -3.51 -11.51
CA GLN A 60 -11.54 -3.44 -12.14
C GLN A 60 -10.68 -4.60 -11.63
N ASP A 61 -9.79 -5.08 -12.49
CA ASP A 61 -8.81 -6.08 -12.06
C ASP A 61 -7.86 -5.49 -11.04
N GLU A 62 -7.62 -6.22 -9.97
CA GLU A 62 -6.66 -5.82 -8.95
C GLU A 62 -5.53 -6.82 -8.91
N THR A 63 -4.31 -6.34 -9.12
CA THR A 63 -3.12 -7.18 -9.10
C THR A 63 -2.23 -6.78 -7.95
N TYR A 64 -1.93 -7.73 -7.06
CA TYR A 64 -1.00 -7.51 -5.96
C TYR A 64 0.41 -7.37 -6.55
N ILE A 65 1.06 -6.22 -6.28
CA ILE A 65 2.39 -5.95 -6.80
C ILE A 65 3.46 -5.81 -5.73
N GLY A 66 3.09 -5.72 -4.47
CA GLY A 66 4.09 -5.63 -3.42
C GLY A 66 3.50 -5.29 -2.07
N ALA A 67 4.39 -5.14 -1.10
CA ALA A 67 4.03 -4.78 0.27
C ALA A 67 5.06 -3.83 0.86
N ILE A 68 4.58 -2.92 1.71
CA ILE A 68 5.43 -1.96 2.39
C ILE A 68 5.12 -1.97 3.89
N LYS A 69 6.11 -1.54 4.68
CA LYS A 69 5.92 -1.28 6.11
C LYS A 69 6.15 0.20 6.35
N ILE A 70 5.20 0.87 6.96
CA ILE A 70 5.31 2.30 7.23
C ILE A 70 6.36 2.52 8.32
N THR A 71 7.39 3.26 7.99
CA THR A 71 8.51 3.54 8.88
C THR A 71 8.55 4.97 9.37
N ASP A 72 7.88 5.88 8.65
CA ASP A 72 7.81 7.29 9.04
C ASP A 72 6.47 7.87 8.62
N VAL A 73 5.90 8.71 9.46
CA VAL A 73 4.59 9.32 9.21
C VAL A 73 4.71 10.83 9.36
N LYS A 74 4.34 11.56 8.32
CA LYS A 74 4.32 13.02 8.31
C LYS A 74 2.87 13.50 8.37
N SER A 75 2.66 14.80 8.43
CA SER A 75 1.30 15.35 8.56
C SER A 75 0.42 15.12 7.33
N LYS A 76 1.02 15.11 6.13
CA LYS A 76 0.27 14.98 4.88
C LYS A 76 0.64 13.76 4.05
N PHE A 77 1.68 13.04 4.42
CA PHE A 77 2.12 11.85 3.72
C PHE A 77 2.86 10.93 4.66
N SER A 78 3.09 9.71 4.23
CA SER A 78 3.85 8.73 5.02
C SER A 78 4.85 8.02 4.13
N ILE A 79 5.88 7.46 4.73
CA ILE A 79 6.96 6.77 4.03
C ILE A 79 7.01 5.34 4.51
N GLY A 80 7.05 4.40 3.56
CA GLY A 80 7.15 2.98 3.87
C GLY A 80 8.34 2.35 3.17
N THR A 81 8.94 1.36 3.81
CA THR A 81 10.00 0.56 3.21
C THR A 81 9.35 -0.56 2.39
N ILE A 82 9.78 -0.68 1.13
CA ILE A 82 9.29 -1.74 0.25
C ILE A 82 9.89 -3.07 0.69
N MET A 83 9.03 -3.96 1.19
CA MET A 83 9.46 -5.27 1.66
C MET A 83 9.45 -6.31 0.55
N GLU A 84 8.60 -6.15 -0.44
CA GLU A 84 8.37 -7.14 -1.47
C GLU A 84 7.83 -6.47 -2.73
N GLY A 85 8.21 -6.98 -3.90
CA GLY A 85 7.66 -6.58 -5.19
C GLY A 85 8.24 -5.30 -5.76
N GLU A 86 7.77 -4.94 -6.93
CA GLU A 86 8.11 -3.70 -7.61
C GLU A 86 6.92 -2.76 -7.56
N ILE A 87 7.09 -1.65 -6.88
CA ILE A 87 6.01 -0.69 -6.64
C ILE A 87 6.22 0.53 -7.49
N GLU A 88 5.17 0.96 -8.17
CA GLU A 88 5.20 2.12 -9.05
C GLU A 88 4.30 3.23 -8.50
N ARG A 89 4.63 4.46 -8.89
CA ARG A 89 3.81 5.62 -8.58
C ARG A 89 2.42 5.47 -9.21
N GLY A 90 1.39 5.78 -8.46
CA GLY A 90 0.01 5.68 -8.91
C GLY A 90 -0.68 4.40 -8.47
N ALA A 91 0.05 3.44 -7.91
CA ALA A 91 -0.56 2.23 -7.37
C ALA A 91 -1.36 2.54 -6.10
N ILE A 92 -2.31 1.67 -5.78
CA ILE A 92 -3.18 1.85 -4.62
C ILE A 92 -2.65 1.01 -3.47
N ALA A 93 -2.67 1.58 -2.27
CA ALA A 93 -2.29 0.87 -1.05
C ALA A 93 -3.54 0.58 -0.22
N SER A 94 -3.58 -0.59 0.39
CA SER A 94 -4.63 -0.96 1.33
C SER A 94 -4.04 -1.67 2.53
N LYS A 95 -4.81 -1.74 3.62
CA LYS A 95 -4.32 -2.35 4.85
C LYS A 95 -4.04 -3.84 4.64
N LEU A 96 -2.87 -4.27 5.10
CA LEU A 96 -2.47 -5.66 5.07
C LEU A 96 -2.58 -6.24 6.48
N ASP A 97 -3.05 -7.48 6.59
CA ASP A 97 -3.12 -8.20 7.85
C ASP A 97 -1.74 -8.29 8.49
N LYS A 98 -1.67 -8.10 9.81
CA LYS A 98 -0.41 -8.15 10.56
C LYS A 98 0.31 -9.49 10.39
N LYS A 99 -0.41 -10.60 10.35
CA LYS A 99 0.19 -11.93 10.18
C LYS A 99 0.90 -12.04 8.83
N LYS A 100 0.25 -11.59 7.76
CA LYS A 100 0.84 -11.58 6.43
C LYS A 100 2.00 -10.59 6.37
N GLY A 101 1.82 -9.41 6.96
CA GLY A 101 2.87 -8.40 7.00
C GLY A 101 4.12 -8.88 7.70
N LYS A 102 3.97 -9.54 8.85
CA LYS A 102 5.11 -10.09 9.60
C LYS A 102 5.82 -11.20 8.82
N SER A 103 5.05 -12.04 8.11
CA SER A 103 5.63 -13.09 7.27
C SER A 103 6.47 -12.49 6.14
N ILE A 104 5.97 -11.48 5.48
CA ILE A 104 6.67 -10.77 4.41
C ILE A 104 7.91 -10.07 4.97
N GLU A 105 7.79 -9.44 6.13
CA GLU A 105 8.91 -8.78 6.80
C GLU A 105 10.03 -9.76 7.13
N LYS A 106 9.70 -10.96 7.61
CA LYS A 106 10.70 -12.00 7.87
C LYS A 106 11.46 -12.38 6.59
N LYS A 107 10.76 -12.54 5.49
CA LYS A 107 11.38 -12.83 4.20
C LYS A 107 12.30 -11.68 3.75
N TYR A 108 11.86 -10.46 3.95
CA TYR A 108 12.65 -9.27 3.65
C TYR A 108 13.95 -9.26 4.47
N LYS A 109 13.85 -9.49 5.77
CA LYS A 109 15.01 -9.52 6.66
C LYS A 109 16.00 -10.62 6.28
N LYS A 110 15.53 -11.80 5.87
CA LYS A 110 16.39 -12.87 5.40
C LYS A 110 17.14 -12.48 4.14
N ARG A 111 16.44 -11.84 3.20
CA ARG A 111 17.10 -11.32 1.98
C ARG A 111 18.12 -10.24 2.32
N CYS A 112 17.81 -9.40 3.30
CA CYS A 112 18.70 -8.33 3.74
C CYS A 112 20.02 -8.85 4.32
N LYS A 113 19.98 -10.00 4.99
CA LYS A 113 21.23 -10.61 5.51
C LYS A 113 22.18 -11.02 4.40
N LYS A 114 21.65 -11.34 3.21
CA LYS A 114 22.44 -11.73 2.05
C LYS A 114 22.82 -10.54 1.17
N ALA A 115 22.04 -9.47 1.23
CA ALA A 115 22.26 -8.27 0.42
C ALA A 115 22.79 -7.14 1.30
N LYS A 116 23.87 -6.48 0.88
CA LYS A 116 24.48 -5.41 1.66
C LYS A 116 23.77 -4.06 1.55
N ASN A 117 22.75 -3.93 0.69
CA ASN A 117 22.12 -2.66 0.35
C ASN A 117 20.63 -2.58 0.67
N CYS A 118 20.18 -3.21 1.76
CA CYS A 118 18.78 -3.12 2.12
C CYS A 118 18.54 -2.11 3.24
N LEU A 119 17.34 -1.57 3.29
CA LEU A 119 16.93 -0.66 4.34
C LEU A 119 16.58 -1.44 5.60
N LYS A 120 17.00 -0.93 6.75
CA LYS A 120 16.64 -1.53 8.03
C LYS A 120 15.22 -1.11 8.40
N LEU A 121 14.41 -2.08 8.80
CA LEU A 121 13.07 -1.81 9.32
C LEU A 121 13.16 -1.52 10.80
N LYS A 122 12.57 -0.41 11.22
CA LYS A 122 12.53 -0.02 12.62
C LYS A 122 11.31 -0.59 13.31
#